data_96988f00b86dae59d871231495fa0925
#
_entry.id   96988f00b86dae59d871231495fa0925
#
_cell.length_a   1.000
_cell.length_b   1.000
_cell.length_c   1.000
_cell.angle_alpha   90.00
_cell.angle_beta   90.00
_cell.angle_gamma   90.00
#
_symmetry.space_group_name_H-M   'P 1'
#
loop_
_entity.id
_entity.type
_entity.pdbx_description
1 polymer ?
#
loop_
_entity_poly.entity_id
_entity_poly.type
_entity_poly.pdbx_seq_one_letter_code
_entity_poly.pdbx_strand_id
1 'polypeptide(L)'
;MATLAFDVYGTLINTYGIIDLLNRYVGEEKALQFATLWREKQLEYSFRRSMMNCYEPFYTCTSNALEYCIDSFGVTISRDQYSNLIHRYRSLPVYEDVVTCLSSISERSEVRIYALSNGPQEDVQMLFKDGDIDQYFKDIVSVDEIRKYKPDPAVYQHFLDRTGSGVEDSWLISGNAFDVIGASTFGMNSVWIKRTEHQRLDPWGGRPTYTIQTLSELDALF
;
A
#
# COMPACT_ATOMS: atom_id res chain seq x y z
N MET A 1 15.59 -17.09 9.10
CA MET A 1 15.35 -15.68 9.55
C MET A 1 14.29 -15.09 8.67
N ALA A 2 13.13 -14.74 9.22
CA ALA A 2 12.03 -14.19 8.42
C ALA A 2 12.30 -12.74 7.99
N THR A 3 12.09 -12.45 6.70
CA THR A 3 12.19 -11.09 6.16
C THR A 3 10.80 -10.63 5.75
N LEU A 4 10.25 -9.67 6.48
CA LEU A 4 8.89 -9.19 6.30
C LEU A 4 8.89 -7.95 5.41
N ALA A 5 8.18 -8.04 4.28
CA ALA A 5 7.89 -6.96 3.37
C ALA A 5 6.49 -6.42 3.66
N PHE A 6 6.36 -5.33 4.39
CA PHE A 6 5.07 -4.69 4.59
C PHE A 6 4.72 -3.81 3.39
N ASP A 7 3.60 -4.10 2.75
CA ASP A 7 2.96 -3.14 1.86
C ASP A 7 2.52 -1.90 2.66
N VAL A 8 2.41 -0.75 2.00
CA VAL A 8 2.19 0.53 2.67
C VAL A 8 0.74 0.99 2.56
N TYR A 9 0.30 1.40 1.38
CA TYR A 9 -1.03 1.99 1.17
C TYR A 9 -2.16 0.95 1.20
N GLY A 10 -3.06 1.05 2.17
CA GLY A 10 -4.13 0.08 2.41
C GLY A 10 -3.73 -1.09 3.31
N THR A 11 -2.48 -1.08 3.78
CA THR A 11 -1.92 -2.07 4.71
C THR A 11 -1.51 -1.43 6.03
N LEU A 12 -0.51 -0.57 6.00
CA LEU A 12 -0.07 0.24 7.16
C LEU A 12 -0.80 1.59 7.18
N ILE A 13 -0.96 2.20 6.02
CA ILE A 13 -1.56 3.53 5.83
C ILE A 13 -3.02 3.39 5.41
N ASN A 14 -3.91 4.01 6.18
CA ASN A 14 -5.35 4.01 5.91
C ASN A 14 -5.70 4.99 4.78
N THR A 15 -5.89 4.47 3.57
CA THR A 15 -6.24 5.27 2.40
C THR A 15 -7.62 5.93 2.47
N TYR A 16 -8.50 5.43 3.34
CA TYR A 16 -9.80 6.04 3.61
C TYR A 16 -9.74 7.22 4.59
N GLY A 17 -8.59 7.53 5.19
CA GLY A 17 -8.37 8.74 5.98
C GLY A 17 -8.52 10.05 5.20
N ILE A 18 -8.77 9.98 3.89
CA ILE A 18 -9.11 11.10 3.01
C ILE A 18 -10.60 11.49 3.08
N ILE A 19 -11.47 10.60 3.57
CA ILE A 19 -12.94 10.77 3.50
C ILE A 19 -13.41 12.04 4.21
N ASP A 20 -12.86 12.38 5.36
CA ASP A 20 -13.25 13.59 6.09
C ASP A 20 -13.03 14.88 5.27
N LEU A 21 -11.97 14.90 4.47
CA LEU A 21 -11.70 16.02 3.59
C LEU A 21 -12.64 16.01 2.38
N LEU A 22 -12.91 14.83 1.82
CA LEU A 22 -13.85 14.65 0.72
C LEU A 22 -15.28 15.03 1.13
N ASN A 23 -15.73 14.68 2.35
CA ASN A 23 -17.04 15.09 2.87
C ASN A 23 -17.25 16.62 2.75
N ARG A 24 -16.19 17.40 3.03
CA ARG A 24 -16.25 18.87 2.95
C ARG A 24 -16.26 19.39 1.53
N TYR A 25 -15.67 18.69 0.57
CA TYR A 25 -15.48 19.20 -0.79
C TYR A 25 -16.49 18.64 -1.79
N VAL A 26 -16.91 17.39 -1.64
CA VAL A 26 -17.83 16.74 -2.57
C VAL A 26 -19.16 16.30 -1.94
N GLY A 27 -19.29 16.46 -0.61
CA GLY A 27 -20.47 16.09 0.18
C GLY A 27 -20.42 14.64 0.67
N GLU A 28 -21.05 14.38 1.81
CA GLU A 28 -21.04 13.09 2.50
C GLU A 28 -21.59 11.94 1.64
N GLU A 29 -22.63 12.20 0.85
CA GLU A 29 -23.25 11.20 0.00
C GLU A 29 -22.31 10.64 -1.07
N LYS A 30 -21.34 11.43 -1.53
CA LYS A 30 -20.41 11.07 -2.61
C LYS A 30 -19.04 10.66 -2.11
N ALA A 31 -18.63 11.10 -0.93
CA ALA A 31 -17.25 11.02 -0.47
C ALA A 31 -16.69 9.58 -0.44
N LEU A 32 -17.46 8.61 0.05
CA LEU A 32 -17.01 7.22 0.09
C LEU A 32 -16.85 6.64 -1.32
N GLN A 33 -17.82 6.86 -2.21
CA GLN A 33 -17.75 6.37 -3.59
C GLN A 33 -16.62 7.06 -4.36
N PHE A 34 -16.42 8.36 -4.10
CA PHE A 34 -15.31 9.12 -4.69
C PHE A 34 -13.96 8.57 -4.21
N ALA A 35 -13.77 8.35 -2.91
CA ALA A 35 -12.54 7.78 -2.37
C ALA A 35 -12.23 6.39 -2.94
N THR A 36 -13.27 5.55 -3.06
CA THR A 36 -13.15 4.20 -3.62
C THR A 36 -12.73 4.26 -5.08
N LEU A 37 -13.43 5.04 -5.91
CA LEU A 37 -13.09 5.19 -7.33
C LEU A 37 -11.71 5.82 -7.52
N TRP A 38 -11.34 6.79 -6.67
CA TRP A 38 -10.01 7.41 -6.73
C TRP A 38 -8.91 6.37 -6.49
N ARG A 39 -9.07 5.54 -5.47
CA ARG A 39 -8.13 4.45 -5.18
C ARG A 39 -8.07 3.42 -6.30
N GLU A 40 -9.21 3.01 -6.82
CA GLU A 40 -9.29 2.06 -7.95
C GLU A 40 -8.58 2.59 -9.20
N LYS A 41 -8.84 3.84 -9.58
CA LYS A 41 -8.20 4.48 -10.73
C LYS A 41 -6.70 4.71 -10.53
N GLN A 42 -6.27 5.04 -9.32
CA GLN A 42 -4.86 5.17 -8.98
C GLN A 42 -4.11 3.85 -9.23
N LEU A 43 -4.66 2.73 -8.75
CA LEU A 43 -4.09 1.40 -8.97
C LEU A 43 -4.16 0.99 -10.45
N GLU A 44 -5.31 1.17 -11.08
CA GLU A 44 -5.49 0.88 -12.50
C GLU A 44 -4.47 1.62 -13.37
N TYR A 45 -4.23 2.90 -13.11
CA TYR A 45 -3.26 3.70 -13.86
C TYR A 45 -1.83 3.26 -13.60
N SER A 46 -1.49 2.88 -12.37
CA SER A 46 -0.17 2.34 -12.07
C SER A 46 0.08 1.02 -12.83
N PHE A 47 -0.91 0.10 -12.84
CA PHE A 47 -0.81 -1.16 -13.58
C PHE A 47 -0.67 -0.93 -15.09
N ARG A 48 -1.53 -0.09 -15.68
CA ARG A 48 -1.48 0.23 -17.10
C ARG A 48 -0.15 0.83 -17.50
N ARG A 49 0.38 1.78 -16.72
CA ARG A 49 1.69 2.41 -16.99
C ARG A 49 2.83 1.40 -16.92
N SER A 50 2.79 0.47 -15.96
CA SER A 50 3.77 -0.62 -15.86
C SER A 50 3.72 -1.50 -17.11
N MET A 51 2.54 -1.94 -17.52
CA MET A 51 2.33 -2.80 -18.70
C MET A 51 2.74 -2.13 -20.02
N MET A 52 2.47 -0.82 -20.15
CA MET A 52 2.85 -0.03 -21.34
C MET A 52 4.32 0.39 -21.36
N ASN A 53 5.10 0.08 -20.30
CA ASN A 53 6.47 0.59 -20.10
C ASN A 53 6.57 2.13 -20.17
N CYS A 54 5.52 2.84 -19.70
CA CYS A 54 5.47 4.30 -19.59
C CYS A 54 5.32 4.71 -18.12
N TYR A 55 6.26 4.27 -17.30
CA TYR A 55 6.28 4.54 -15.88
C TYR A 55 6.26 6.05 -15.60
N GLU A 56 5.42 6.41 -14.65
CA GLU A 56 5.41 7.71 -13.98
C GLU A 56 5.33 7.47 -12.48
N PRO A 57 5.87 8.33 -11.62
CA PRO A 57 5.78 8.17 -10.17
C PRO A 57 4.34 8.01 -9.66
N PHE A 58 4.16 7.30 -8.57
CA PHE A 58 2.83 7.00 -8.01
C PHE A 58 2.00 8.25 -7.72
N TYR A 59 2.66 9.35 -7.36
CA TYR A 59 2.05 10.67 -7.23
C TYR A 59 1.33 11.11 -8.53
N THR A 60 1.93 10.90 -9.69
CA THR A 60 1.31 11.23 -10.99
C THR A 60 0.06 10.36 -11.22
N CYS A 61 0.11 9.08 -10.88
CA CYS A 61 -1.07 8.21 -10.93
C CYS A 61 -2.17 8.70 -9.99
N THR A 62 -1.81 9.14 -8.80
CA THR A 62 -2.74 9.71 -7.80
C THR A 62 -3.43 10.97 -8.34
N SER A 63 -2.66 11.89 -8.92
CA SER A 63 -3.18 13.14 -9.49
C SER A 63 -4.10 12.89 -10.67
N ASN A 64 -3.69 12.06 -11.62
CA ASN A 64 -4.54 11.73 -12.78
C ASN A 64 -5.83 11.01 -12.38
N ALA A 65 -5.78 10.14 -11.36
CA ALA A 65 -6.96 9.47 -10.83
C ALA A 65 -7.90 10.47 -10.14
N LEU A 66 -7.39 11.49 -9.44
CA LEU A 66 -8.19 12.55 -8.87
C LEU A 66 -8.92 13.36 -9.96
N GLU A 67 -8.22 13.76 -11.02
CA GLU A 67 -8.81 14.46 -12.17
C GLU A 67 -9.94 13.65 -12.80
N TYR A 68 -9.71 12.35 -13.01
CA TYR A 68 -10.75 11.43 -13.50
C TYR A 68 -11.99 11.41 -12.59
N CYS A 69 -11.79 11.37 -11.27
CA CYS A 69 -12.91 11.35 -10.32
C CYS A 69 -13.69 12.68 -10.33
N ILE A 70 -12.98 13.81 -10.36
CA ILE A 70 -13.61 15.14 -10.45
C ILE A 70 -14.56 15.21 -11.64
N ASP A 71 -14.09 14.78 -12.82
CA ASP A 71 -14.88 14.74 -14.04
C ASP A 71 -16.04 13.75 -13.93
N SER A 72 -15.79 12.51 -13.49
CA SER A 72 -16.78 11.44 -13.40
C SER A 72 -17.94 11.75 -12.43
N PHE A 73 -17.66 12.46 -11.33
CA PHE A 73 -18.69 12.87 -10.38
C PHE A 73 -19.34 14.22 -10.71
N GLY A 74 -18.85 14.92 -11.75
CA GLY A 74 -19.33 16.23 -12.14
C GLY A 74 -19.21 17.26 -11.02
N VAL A 75 -18.16 17.19 -10.21
CA VAL A 75 -17.94 18.10 -9.08
C VAL A 75 -16.95 19.21 -9.47
N THR A 76 -17.15 20.39 -8.87
CA THR A 76 -16.22 21.50 -9.04
C THR A 76 -15.30 21.57 -7.84
N ILE A 77 -14.00 21.37 -8.07
CA ILE A 77 -12.94 21.44 -7.07
C ILE A 77 -12.06 22.67 -7.38
N SER A 78 -11.88 23.58 -6.43
CA SER A 78 -10.97 24.69 -6.60
C SER A 78 -9.51 24.23 -6.63
N ARG A 79 -8.60 25.07 -7.14
CA ARG A 79 -7.17 24.77 -7.16
C ARG A 79 -6.62 24.45 -5.76
N ASP A 80 -7.07 25.20 -4.75
CA ASP A 80 -6.62 25.01 -3.37
C ASP A 80 -7.17 23.68 -2.79
N GLN A 81 -8.44 23.36 -3.07
CA GLN A 81 -9.02 22.08 -2.68
C GLN A 81 -8.31 20.89 -3.34
N TYR A 82 -7.99 21.00 -4.62
CA TYR A 82 -7.20 20.01 -5.35
C TYR A 82 -5.83 19.80 -4.68
N SER A 83 -5.12 20.89 -4.44
CA SER A 83 -3.82 20.85 -3.77
C SER A 83 -3.91 20.22 -2.37
N ASN A 84 -4.94 20.55 -1.60
CA ASN A 84 -5.16 19.99 -0.28
C ASN A 84 -5.45 18.48 -0.33
N LEU A 85 -6.23 18.00 -1.31
CA LEU A 85 -6.50 16.56 -1.47
C LEU A 85 -5.22 15.80 -1.79
N ILE A 86 -4.41 16.29 -2.72
CA ILE A 86 -3.13 15.67 -3.08
C ILE A 86 -2.15 15.70 -1.88
N HIS A 87 -2.08 16.83 -1.17
CA HIS A 87 -1.22 16.94 0.00
C HIS A 87 -1.67 15.99 1.12
N ARG A 88 -2.98 15.91 1.38
CA ARG A 88 -3.54 15.00 2.38
C ARG A 88 -3.25 13.54 2.05
N TYR A 89 -3.20 13.17 0.76
CA TYR A 89 -2.87 11.80 0.36
C TYR A 89 -1.42 11.40 0.72
N ARG A 90 -0.54 12.37 0.93
CA ARG A 90 0.85 12.19 1.41
C ARG A 90 0.98 12.25 2.94
N SER A 91 -0.10 12.47 3.67
CA SER A 91 -0.15 12.57 5.14
C SER A 91 -1.33 11.78 5.73
N LEU A 92 -1.66 10.65 5.11
CA LEU A 92 -2.72 9.75 5.57
C LEU A 92 -2.32 9.05 6.88
N PRO A 93 -3.28 8.78 7.79
CA PRO A 93 -2.98 8.14 9.06
C PRO A 93 -2.61 6.67 8.88
N VAL A 94 -1.87 6.14 9.84
CA VAL A 94 -1.69 4.69 10.01
C VAL A 94 -2.98 4.05 10.54
N TYR A 95 -3.16 2.73 10.31
CA TYR A 95 -4.22 1.99 11.01
C TYR A 95 -3.87 1.83 12.49
N GLU A 96 -4.89 1.70 13.33
CA GLU A 96 -4.77 1.68 14.80
C GLU A 96 -3.90 0.53 15.34
N ASP A 97 -3.86 -0.60 14.64
CA ASP A 97 -3.11 -1.80 15.02
C ASP A 97 -1.63 -1.79 14.61
N VAL A 98 -1.20 -0.80 13.82
CA VAL A 98 0.14 -0.78 13.19
C VAL A 98 1.25 -0.59 14.21
N VAL A 99 1.15 0.45 15.04
CA VAL A 99 2.21 0.79 16.00
C VAL A 99 2.44 -0.36 16.99
N THR A 100 1.36 -0.91 17.54
CA THR A 100 1.43 -2.02 18.50
C THR A 100 2.06 -3.26 17.87
N CYS A 101 1.64 -3.62 16.65
CA CYS A 101 2.19 -4.76 15.92
C CYS A 101 3.69 -4.59 15.61
N LEU A 102 4.06 -3.44 15.02
CA LEU A 102 5.46 -3.20 14.64
C LEU A 102 6.37 -3.16 15.87
N SER A 103 5.91 -2.56 16.97
CA SER A 103 6.66 -2.56 18.22
C SER A 103 6.92 -3.99 18.71
N SER A 104 5.91 -4.85 18.77
CA SER A 104 6.03 -6.24 19.21
C SER A 104 6.96 -7.06 18.32
N ILE A 105 6.75 -6.99 17.00
CA ILE A 105 7.52 -7.80 16.04
C ILE A 105 8.97 -7.33 15.96
N SER A 106 9.25 -6.04 16.13
CA SER A 106 10.62 -5.50 16.07
C SER A 106 11.54 -5.99 17.18
N GLU A 107 10.99 -6.49 18.29
CA GLU A 107 11.75 -7.07 19.41
C GLU A 107 12.29 -8.48 19.08
N ARG A 108 11.83 -9.10 18.00
CA ARG A 108 12.20 -10.46 17.63
C ARG A 108 13.48 -10.47 16.80
N SER A 109 14.54 -11.06 17.33
CA SER A 109 15.87 -11.08 16.70
C SER A 109 15.92 -11.86 15.38
N GLU A 110 14.99 -12.79 15.18
CA GLU A 110 14.84 -13.62 13.98
C GLU A 110 14.02 -12.97 12.86
N VAL A 111 13.51 -11.76 13.07
CA VAL A 111 12.68 -11.03 12.11
C VAL A 111 13.39 -9.76 11.62
N ARG A 112 13.29 -9.50 10.33
CA ARG A 112 13.71 -8.24 9.70
C ARG A 112 12.52 -7.57 9.04
N ILE A 113 12.28 -6.31 9.35
CA ILE A 113 11.12 -5.55 8.88
C ILE A 113 11.55 -4.56 7.81
N TYR A 114 10.88 -4.62 6.65
CA TYR A 114 11.06 -3.73 5.51
C TYR A 114 9.70 -3.25 5.01
N ALA A 115 9.67 -2.09 4.37
CA ALA A 115 8.53 -1.69 3.56
C ALA A 115 8.77 -2.04 2.09
N LEU A 116 7.72 -2.47 1.37
CA LEU A 116 7.72 -2.65 -0.08
C LEU A 116 6.57 -1.84 -0.68
N SER A 117 6.86 -0.72 -1.32
CA SER A 117 5.85 0.27 -1.70
C SER A 117 5.82 0.58 -3.19
N ASN A 118 4.60 0.80 -3.70
CA ASN A 118 4.37 1.44 -5.00
C ASN A 118 4.63 2.96 -4.98
N GLY A 119 4.72 3.58 -3.80
CA GLY A 119 5.05 4.99 -3.65
C GLY A 119 6.56 5.24 -3.62
N PRO A 120 7.00 6.46 -4.00
CA PRO A 120 8.39 6.88 -3.86
C PRO A 120 8.87 6.78 -2.41
N GLN A 121 10.14 6.48 -2.22
CA GLN A 121 10.74 6.31 -0.89
C GLN A 121 10.51 7.53 0.01
N GLU A 122 10.67 8.72 -0.53
CA GLU A 122 10.49 9.98 0.21
C GLU A 122 9.07 10.16 0.75
N ASP A 123 8.04 9.84 -0.06
CA ASP A 123 6.64 9.93 0.35
C ASP A 123 6.32 8.91 1.45
N VAL A 124 6.83 7.69 1.33
CA VAL A 124 6.66 6.64 2.35
C VAL A 124 7.37 7.03 3.65
N GLN A 125 8.57 7.60 3.56
CA GLN A 125 9.32 8.04 4.73
C GLN A 125 8.61 9.17 5.48
N MET A 126 7.94 10.08 4.78
CA MET A 126 7.10 11.11 5.40
C MET A 126 5.92 10.50 6.14
N LEU A 127 5.18 9.59 5.48
CA LEU A 127 4.05 8.87 6.10
C LEU A 127 4.48 8.11 7.36
N PHE A 128 5.66 7.49 7.33
CA PHE A 128 6.17 6.73 8.48
C PHE A 128 6.57 7.63 9.64
N LYS A 129 7.17 8.77 9.37
CA LYS A 129 7.49 9.79 10.38
C LYS A 129 6.23 10.38 11.00
N ASP A 130 5.24 10.73 10.18
CA ASP A 130 3.96 11.26 10.64
C ASP A 130 3.17 10.22 11.49
N GLY A 131 3.38 8.93 11.19
CA GLY A 131 2.77 7.81 11.92
C GLY A 131 3.59 7.26 13.09
N ASP A 132 4.78 7.82 13.36
CA ASP A 132 5.69 7.38 14.44
C ASP A 132 6.11 5.90 14.30
N ILE A 133 6.36 5.44 13.04
CA ILE A 133 6.69 4.04 12.74
C ILE A 133 8.01 3.84 11.98
N ASP A 134 8.70 4.90 11.58
CA ASP A 134 9.94 4.83 10.79
C ASP A 134 11.06 4.04 11.48
N GLN A 135 11.14 4.10 12.81
CA GLN A 135 12.14 3.40 13.61
C GLN A 135 12.08 1.87 13.54
N TYR A 136 10.93 1.31 13.11
CA TYR A 136 10.76 -0.15 13.04
C TYR A 136 11.31 -0.77 11.75
N PHE A 137 11.52 0.01 10.72
CA PHE A 137 11.91 -0.47 9.39
C PHE A 137 13.42 -0.36 9.18
N LYS A 138 14.01 -1.45 8.66
CA LYS A 138 15.41 -1.43 8.24
C LYS A 138 15.63 -0.62 6.97
N ASP A 139 14.68 -0.69 6.04
CA ASP A 139 14.73 0.07 4.79
C ASP A 139 13.32 0.14 4.17
N ILE A 140 13.15 1.08 3.25
CA ILE A 140 11.97 1.24 2.41
C ILE A 140 12.38 0.90 0.98
N VAL A 141 11.89 -0.22 0.46
CA VAL A 141 12.13 -0.64 -0.92
C VAL A 141 11.00 -0.08 -1.78
N SER A 142 11.35 0.88 -2.62
CA SER A 142 10.40 1.54 -3.53
C SER A 142 10.49 0.95 -4.94
N VAL A 143 9.35 0.75 -5.56
CA VAL A 143 9.25 0.36 -6.98
C VAL A 143 9.78 1.44 -7.93
N ASP A 144 9.91 2.68 -7.44
CA ASP A 144 10.42 3.83 -8.20
C ASP A 144 11.84 3.58 -8.72
N GLU A 145 12.63 2.82 -7.95
CA GLU A 145 14.00 2.44 -8.31
C GLU A 145 14.08 1.61 -9.60
N ILE A 146 13.08 0.76 -9.85
CA ILE A 146 13.05 -0.13 -11.03
C ILE A 146 12.00 0.27 -12.06
N ARG A 147 11.21 1.30 -11.77
CA ARG A 147 10.17 1.86 -12.65
C ARG A 147 9.14 0.81 -13.08
N LYS A 148 8.72 -0.04 -12.14
CA LYS A 148 7.69 -1.07 -12.29
C LYS A 148 6.78 -1.04 -11.09
N TYR A 149 5.51 -1.38 -11.26
CA TYR A 149 4.54 -1.43 -10.17
C TYR A 149 4.22 -2.87 -9.77
N LYS A 150 3.99 -3.11 -8.48
CA LYS A 150 3.33 -4.34 -8.04
C LYS A 150 2.02 -4.52 -8.81
N PRO A 151 1.66 -5.72 -9.27
CA PRO A 151 2.27 -7.03 -8.96
C PRO A 151 3.30 -7.53 -10.02
N ASP A 152 4.04 -6.67 -10.72
CA ASP A 152 5.10 -7.11 -11.64
C ASP A 152 6.13 -7.95 -10.85
N PRO A 153 6.50 -9.17 -11.29
CA PRO A 153 7.44 -10.04 -10.57
C PRO A 153 8.82 -9.40 -10.36
N ALA A 154 9.22 -8.46 -11.21
CA ALA A 154 10.47 -7.71 -11.03
C ALA A 154 10.52 -6.92 -9.71
N VAL A 155 9.35 -6.54 -9.17
CA VAL A 155 9.27 -5.82 -7.89
C VAL A 155 9.64 -6.73 -6.72
N TYR A 156 9.15 -7.96 -6.73
CA TYR A 156 9.47 -8.93 -5.68
C TYR A 156 10.92 -9.41 -5.79
N GLN A 157 11.44 -9.59 -7.00
CA GLN A 157 12.86 -9.87 -7.21
C GLN A 157 13.73 -8.73 -6.68
N HIS A 158 13.39 -7.49 -7.01
CA HIS A 158 14.11 -6.31 -6.49
C HIS A 158 14.14 -6.27 -4.96
N PHE A 159 13.02 -6.63 -4.30
CA PHE A 159 12.98 -6.74 -2.85
C PHE A 159 13.96 -7.80 -2.32
N LEU A 160 14.01 -8.98 -2.93
CA LEU A 160 14.97 -10.03 -2.53
C LEU A 160 16.41 -9.56 -2.70
N ASP A 161 16.73 -8.91 -3.81
CA ASP A 161 18.08 -8.41 -4.12
C ASP A 161 18.50 -7.32 -3.12
N ARG A 162 17.59 -6.39 -2.78
CA ARG A 162 17.85 -5.30 -1.83
C ARG A 162 18.05 -5.79 -0.39
N THR A 163 17.32 -6.81 0.01
CA THR A 163 17.35 -7.33 1.38
C THR A 163 18.36 -8.47 1.58
N GLY A 164 18.86 -9.04 0.49
CA GLY A 164 19.72 -10.23 0.50
C GLY A 164 18.99 -11.46 1.08
N SER A 165 17.66 -11.54 0.93
CA SER A 165 16.84 -12.63 1.48
C SER A 165 16.48 -13.64 0.41
N GLY A 166 16.37 -14.92 0.80
CA GLY A 166 15.81 -15.96 -0.04
C GLY A 166 14.30 -15.84 -0.16
N VAL A 167 13.74 -16.34 -1.27
CA VAL A 167 12.29 -16.30 -1.52
C VAL A 167 11.49 -17.02 -0.44
N GLU A 168 12.02 -18.15 0.06
CA GLU A 168 11.39 -19.00 1.08
C GLU A 168 11.36 -18.35 2.47
N ASP A 169 12.32 -17.47 2.77
CA ASP A 169 12.41 -16.71 4.02
C ASP A 169 11.64 -15.38 3.97
N SER A 170 11.15 -15.00 2.78
CA SER A 170 10.52 -13.69 2.54
C SER A 170 9.00 -13.78 2.58
N TRP A 171 8.39 -12.82 3.28
CA TRP A 171 6.95 -12.75 3.54
C TRP A 171 6.42 -11.39 3.11
N LEU A 172 5.42 -11.38 2.24
CA LEU A 172 4.66 -10.17 1.97
C LEU A 172 3.47 -10.08 2.94
N ILE A 173 3.34 -8.96 3.64
CA ILE A 173 2.16 -8.62 4.45
C ILE A 173 1.41 -7.50 3.73
N SER A 174 0.20 -7.78 3.24
CA SER A 174 -0.56 -6.79 2.49
C SER A 174 -2.08 -6.91 2.69
N GLY A 175 -2.74 -5.75 2.74
CA GLY A 175 -4.20 -5.62 2.68
C GLY A 175 -4.75 -5.67 1.25
N ASN A 176 -3.88 -5.60 0.24
CA ASN A 176 -4.26 -5.56 -1.16
C ASN A 176 -4.22 -6.97 -1.78
N ALA A 177 -5.35 -7.47 -2.25
CA ALA A 177 -5.46 -8.81 -2.85
C ALA A 177 -4.50 -9.02 -4.02
N PHE A 178 -4.37 -8.03 -4.92
CA PHE A 178 -3.49 -8.12 -6.08
C PHE A 178 -2.02 -8.30 -5.69
N ASP A 179 -1.58 -7.68 -4.59
CA ASP A 179 -0.20 -7.75 -4.12
C ASP A 179 0.10 -9.12 -3.51
N VAL A 180 -0.83 -9.60 -2.67
CA VAL A 180 -0.77 -10.96 -2.10
C VAL A 180 -0.70 -12.02 -3.20
N ILE A 181 -1.55 -11.92 -4.23
CA ILE A 181 -1.55 -12.84 -5.37
C ILE A 181 -0.24 -12.75 -6.14
N GLY A 182 0.25 -11.52 -6.36
CA GLY A 182 1.52 -11.29 -7.06
C GLY A 182 2.70 -11.94 -6.33
N ALA A 183 2.83 -11.69 -5.02
CA ALA A 183 3.90 -12.26 -4.19
C ALA A 183 3.83 -13.80 -4.14
N SER A 184 2.62 -14.35 -3.92
CA SER A 184 2.42 -15.81 -3.90
C SER A 184 2.71 -16.46 -5.24
N THR A 185 2.36 -15.80 -6.36
CA THR A 185 2.66 -16.29 -7.70
C THR A 185 4.16 -16.23 -8.01
N PHE A 186 4.85 -15.25 -7.46
CA PHE A 186 6.31 -15.12 -7.54
C PHE A 186 7.04 -16.19 -6.72
N GLY A 187 6.41 -16.75 -5.69
CA GLY A 187 6.95 -17.80 -4.81
C GLY A 187 7.29 -17.34 -3.40
N MET A 188 7.03 -16.08 -3.06
CA MET A 188 7.12 -15.60 -1.67
C MET A 188 5.97 -16.13 -0.82
N ASN A 189 6.20 -16.28 0.47
CA ASN A 189 5.13 -16.43 1.44
C ASN A 189 4.34 -15.12 1.53
N SER A 190 3.06 -15.21 1.90
CA SER A 190 2.25 -14.01 2.05
C SER A 190 1.21 -14.12 3.15
N VAL A 191 0.96 -13.00 3.80
CA VAL A 191 -0.12 -12.80 4.76
C VAL A 191 -1.08 -11.76 4.19
N TRP A 192 -2.33 -12.16 3.98
CA TRP A 192 -3.37 -11.22 3.59
C TRP A 192 -4.06 -10.67 4.83
N ILE A 193 -3.92 -9.35 5.06
CA ILE A 193 -4.69 -8.68 6.09
C ILE A 193 -6.01 -8.18 5.52
N LYS A 194 -7.10 -8.79 5.96
CA LYS A 194 -8.44 -8.47 5.52
C LYS A 194 -9.00 -7.32 6.35
N ARG A 195 -8.72 -6.09 5.93
CA ARG A 195 -9.09 -4.85 6.65
C ARG A 195 -10.60 -4.60 6.78
N THR A 196 -11.40 -5.23 5.92
CA THR A 196 -12.87 -5.17 5.99
C THR A 196 -13.49 -6.52 5.66
N GLU A 197 -14.67 -6.81 6.23
CA GLU A 197 -15.39 -8.06 5.95
C GLU A 197 -15.79 -8.23 4.48
N HIS A 198 -15.93 -7.13 3.75
CA HIS A 198 -16.35 -7.13 2.35
C HIS A 198 -15.23 -7.39 1.36
N GLN A 199 -13.96 -7.28 1.78
CA GLN A 199 -12.83 -7.63 0.92
C GLN A 199 -12.91 -9.09 0.49
N ARG A 200 -12.59 -9.35 -0.76
CA ARG A 200 -12.51 -10.69 -1.34
C ARG A 200 -11.18 -10.85 -2.04
N LEU A 201 -10.61 -12.03 -1.91
CA LEU A 201 -9.46 -12.41 -2.72
C LEU A 201 -9.96 -12.70 -4.14
N ASP A 202 -9.19 -12.29 -5.13
CA ASP A 202 -9.53 -12.58 -6.53
C ASP A 202 -9.61 -14.10 -6.77
N PRO A 203 -10.51 -14.57 -7.67
CA PRO A 203 -10.79 -16.00 -7.86
C PRO A 203 -9.71 -16.76 -8.66
N TRP A 204 -8.59 -16.11 -8.96
CA TRP A 204 -7.46 -16.71 -9.69
C TRP A 204 -6.13 -16.48 -8.97
N GLY A 205 -5.08 -17.20 -9.38
CA GLY A 205 -3.71 -16.99 -8.95
C GLY A 205 -3.35 -17.57 -7.59
N GLY A 206 -2.28 -17.03 -7.01
CA GLY A 206 -1.72 -17.46 -5.74
C GLY A 206 -2.67 -17.21 -4.57
N ARG A 207 -2.60 -18.11 -3.59
CA ARG A 207 -3.33 -17.93 -2.33
C ARG A 207 -2.36 -17.46 -1.25
N PRO A 208 -2.82 -16.63 -0.29
CA PRO A 208 -2.00 -16.27 0.85
C PRO A 208 -1.66 -17.50 1.68
N THR A 209 -0.48 -17.51 2.30
CA THR A 209 -0.09 -18.52 3.29
C THR A 209 -0.99 -18.42 4.51
N TYR A 210 -1.27 -17.18 4.94
CA TYR A 210 -2.19 -16.89 6.03
C TYR A 210 -3.13 -15.75 5.68
N THR A 211 -4.31 -15.76 6.30
CA THR A 211 -5.27 -14.63 6.28
C THR A 211 -5.55 -14.21 7.71
N ILE A 212 -5.41 -12.92 7.98
CA ILE A 212 -5.63 -12.31 9.29
C ILE A 212 -6.63 -11.15 9.18
N GLN A 213 -7.21 -10.73 10.30
CA GLN A 213 -8.14 -9.60 10.39
C GLN A 213 -7.44 -8.35 10.94
N THR A 214 -6.45 -8.54 11.81
CA THR A 214 -5.66 -7.47 12.43
C THR A 214 -4.18 -7.81 12.38
N LEU A 215 -3.33 -6.80 12.35
CA LEU A 215 -1.87 -7.01 12.37
C LEU A 215 -1.38 -7.64 13.66
N SER A 216 -2.12 -7.51 14.77
CA SER A 216 -1.77 -8.15 16.05
C SER A 216 -1.71 -9.68 15.96
N GLU A 217 -2.38 -10.28 14.97
CA GLU A 217 -2.31 -11.73 14.75
C GLU A 217 -0.96 -12.19 14.19
N LEU A 218 -0.12 -11.27 13.67
CA LEU A 218 1.23 -11.60 13.21
C LEU A 218 2.12 -12.13 14.34
N ASP A 219 1.87 -11.72 15.58
CA ASP A 219 2.61 -12.20 16.75
C ASP A 219 2.54 -13.72 16.94
N ALA A 220 1.50 -14.35 16.43
CA ALA A 220 1.34 -15.80 16.49
C ALA A 220 1.99 -16.53 15.30
N LEU A 221 2.39 -15.80 14.26
CA LEU A 221 2.94 -16.37 13.03
C LEU A 221 4.47 -16.33 12.99
N PHE A 222 5.07 -15.36 13.66
CA PHE A 222 6.50 -15.10 13.71
C PHE A 222 6.99 -15.03 15.18
#